data_1b53b665e6ddd7bf8ff935986503c5ba
#
_entry.id   1b53b665e6ddd7bf8ff935986503c5ba
#
_cell.length_a   1.000
_cell.length_b   1.000
_cell.length_c   1.000
_cell.angle_alpha   90.00
_cell.angle_beta   90.00
_cell.angle_gamma   90.00
#
_symmetry.space_group_name_H-M   'P 1'
#
loop_
_entity.id
_entity.type
_entity.pdbx_description
1 polymer ?
#
loop_
_entity_poly.entity_id
_entity_poly.type
_entity_poly.pdbx_seq_one_letter_code
_entity_poly.pdbx_strand_id
1 'polypeptide(L)'
;MDTKIVIKNTVLEAHVLLYGATLQKLIYKDTNVVLGYETEAEYRKNGGYLGATVGRYANRIACGRFEIDGREYNVGCNEKGRGHIHGGVVGMDKRIFTPVEVRHDSVKLALRLTDGEEGYPGNMNMSPSHSYCRGSPLLRR
;
A
#
# COMPACT_ATOMS: atom_id res chain seq x y z
N MET A 1 -13.54 8.84 12.72
CA MET A 1 -13.89 8.87 11.28
C MET A 1 -13.48 7.54 10.71
N ASP A 2 -14.39 6.85 10.03
CA ASP A 2 -14.06 5.60 9.36
C ASP A 2 -13.04 5.88 8.26
N THR A 3 -11.85 5.36 8.43
CA THR A 3 -10.75 5.45 7.47
C THR A 3 -10.81 4.31 6.44
N LYS A 4 -12.00 3.70 6.30
CA LYS A 4 -12.26 2.54 5.45
C LYS A 4 -13.25 2.87 4.34
N ILE A 5 -12.91 2.48 3.12
CA ILE A 5 -13.80 2.55 1.94
C ILE A 5 -14.18 1.13 1.55
N VAL A 6 -15.46 0.91 1.28
CA VAL A 6 -15.98 -0.36 0.75
C VAL A 6 -16.39 -0.14 -0.69
N ILE A 7 -15.85 -0.94 -1.59
CA ILE A 7 -16.26 -1.01 -3.00
C ILE A 7 -16.77 -2.40 -3.30
N LYS A 8 -17.77 -2.51 -4.17
CA LYS A 8 -18.37 -3.82 -4.47
C LYS A 8 -19.00 -3.87 -5.87
N ASN A 9 -19.09 -5.07 -6.38
CA ASN A 9 -19.89 -5.40 -7.54
C ASN A 9 -20.80 -6.60 -7.22
N THR A 10 -21.37 -7.24 -8.20
CA THR A 10 -22.27 -8.41 -8.01
C THR A 10 -21.58 -9.67 -7.49
N VAL A 11 -20.24 -9.72 -7.47
CA VAL A 11 -19.46 -10.93 -7.19
C VAL A 11 -18.47 -10.72 -6.04
N LEU A 12 -17.89 -9.52 -5.95
CA LEU A 12 -16.79 -9.21 -5.03
C LEU A 12 -17.11 -7.96 -4.20
N GLU A 13 -16.66 -7.97 -2.94
CA GLU A 13 -16.62 -6.79 -2.07
C GLU A 13 -15.20 -6.62 -1.53
N ALA A 14 -14.63 -5.43 -1.67
CA ALA A 14 -13.32 -5.10 -1.10
C ALA A 14 -13.42 -3.99 -0.07
N HIS A 15 -12.72 -4.17 1.04
CA HIS A 15 -12.53 -3.18 2.08
C HIS A 15 -11.12 -2.60 1.97
N VAL A 16 -11.02 -1.32 1.74
CA VAL A 16 -9.75 -0.59 1.59
C VAL A 16 -9.61 0.41 2.72
N LEU A 17 -8.56 0.27 3.52
CA LEU A 17 -8.19 1.25 4.54
C LEU A 17 -7.44 2.40 3.89
N LEU A 18 -7.65 3.61 4.36
CA LEU A 18 -6.82 4.77 3.98
C LEU A 18 -5.41 4.64 4.55
N TYR A 19 -5.24 4.00 5.69
CA TYR A 19 -3.94 3.67 6.26
C TYR A 19 -3.23 2.63 5.39
N GLY A 20 -2.11 3.02 4.80
CA GLY A 20 -1.34 2.18 3.88
C GLY A 20 -2.01 1.88 2.55
N ALA A 21 -3.13 2.52 2.20
CA ALA A 21 -4.00 2.12 1.07
C ALA A 21 -4.23 0.61 1.07
N THR A 22 -4.50 0.05 2.25
CA THR A 22 -4.47 -1.39 2.53
C THR A 22 -5.72 -2.10 2.05
N LEU A 23 -5.57 -3.15 1.23
CA LEU A 23 -6.65 -4.10 0.97
C LEU A 23 -6.85 -4.98 2.20
N GLN A 24 -7.79 -4.59 3.07
CA GLN A 24 -8.08 -5.26 4.33
C GLN A 24 -8.87 -6.56 4.14
N LYS A 25 -9.91 -6.52 3.30
CA LYS A 25 -10.75 -7.67 2.98
C LYS A 25 -11.05 -7.72 1.49
N LEU A 26 -11.11 -8.91 0.96
CA LEU A 26 -11.68 -9.21 -0.36
C LEU A 26 -12.66 -10.37 -0.19
N ILE A 27 -13.94 -10.08 -0.27
CA ILE A 27 -14.99 -11.04 -0.03
C ILE A 27 -15.50 -11.58 -1.37
N TYR A 28 -15.45 -12.89 -1.52
CA TYR A 28 -15.99 -13.64 -2.64
C TYR A 28 -16.92 -14.73 -2.11
N LYS A 29 -18.18 -14.74 -2.53
CA LYS A 29 -19.19 -15.72 -2.04
C LYS A 29 -19.18 -15.85 -0.51
N ASP A 30 -19.31 -14.71 0.19
CA ASP A 30 -19.35 -14.57 1.66
C ASP A 30 -18.05 -15.01 2.40
N THR A 31 -16.98 -15.30 1.66
CA THR A 31 -15.69 -15.70 2.23
C THR A 31 -14.65 -14.62 1.97
N ASN A 32 -13.95 -14.15 3.03
CA ASN A 32 -12.77 -13.30 2.86
C ASN A 32 -11.60 -14.14 2.35
N VAL A 33 -11.07 -13.79 1.18
CA VAL A 33 -10.01 -14.55 0.49
C VAL A 33 -8.61 -13.94 0.62
N VAL A 34 -8.46 -12.89 1.44
CA VAL A 34 -7.15 -12.28 1.73
C VAL A 34 -6.85 -12.33 3.22
N LEU A 35 -5.56 -12.39 3.54
CA LEU A 35 -5.09 -12.33 4.91
C LEU A 35 -5.01 -10.87 5.37
N GLY A 36 -5.57 -10.56 6.54
CA GLY A 36 -5.56 -9.21 7.11
C GLY A 36 -5.97 -9.20 8.57
N TYR A 37 -5.81 -8.06 9.21
CA TYR A 37 -6.32 -7.80 10.56
C TYR A 37 -7.77 -7.27 10.49
N GLU A 38 -8.52 -7.44 11.59
CA GLU A 38 -9.93 -7.02 11.66
C GLU A 38 -10.09 -5.50 11.79
N THR A 39 -9.13 -4.83 12.42
CA THR A 39 -9.20 -3.40 12.73
C THR A 39 -7.97 -2.63 12.26
N GLU A 40 -8.11 -1.35 11.94
CA GLU A 40 -6.99 -0.47 11.62
C GLU A 40 -5.99 -0.36 12.79
N ALA A 41 -6.48 -0.40 14.04
CA ALA A 41 -5.63 -0.37 15.23
C ALA A 41 -4.65 -1.55 15.27
N GLU A 42 -5.08 -2.72 14.82
CA GLU A 42 -4.21 -3.89 14.73
C GLU A 42 -3.15 -3.73 13.63
N TYR A 43 -3.47 -3.12 12.49
CA TYR A 43 -2.49 -2.77 11.47
C TYR A 43 -1.44 -1.80 12.00
N ARG A 44 -1.84 -0.82 12.81
CA ARG A 44 -0.92 0.14 13.42
C ARG A 44 0.01 -0.49 14.46
N LYS A 45 -0.50 -1.48 15.19
CA LYS A 45 0.22 -2.18 16.28
C LYS A 45 1.11 -3.30 15.76
N ASN A 46 0.62 -4.08 14.79
CA ASN A 46 1.27 -5.28 14.30
C ASN A 46 1.87 -4.97 12.93
N GLY A 47 3.12 -5.19 12.71
CA GLY A 47 3.74 -5.07 11.39
C GLY A 47 3.21 -6.13 10.39
N GLY A 48 3.93 -6.36 9.30
CA GLY A 48 3.69 -7.49 8.41
C GLY A 48 3.22 -7.12 7.01
N TYR A 49 2.93 -5.85 6.75
CA TYR A 49 2.60 -5.31 5.41
C TYR A 49 1.39 -5.98 4.72
N LEU A 50 0.51 -6.67 5.49
CA LEU A 50 -0.64 -7.40 4.95
C LEU A 50 -1.54 -6.50 4.11
N GLY A 51 -1.62 -6.74 2.81
CA GLY A 51 -2.43 -5.98 1.88
C GLY A 51 -2.05 -4.50 1.68
N ALA A 52 -1.00 -4.01 2.35
CA ALA A 52 -0.59 -2.61 2.32
C ALA A 52 0.17 -2.24 1.03
N THR A 53 0.05 -0.97 0.63
CA THR A 53 0.91 -0.38 -0.39
C THR A 53 2.27 -0.09 0.22
N VAL A 54 3.33 -0.67 -0.34
CA VAL A 54 4.71 -0.48 0.13
C VAL A 54 5.51 0.38 -0.84
N GLY A 55 6.44 1.15 -0.32
CA GLY A 55 7.28 2.07 -1.09
C GLY A 55 7.90 3.16 -0.19
N ARG A 56 8.79 4.03 -0.76
CA ARG A 56 9.01 4.25 -2.21
C ARG A 56 9.55 3.04 -2.97
N TYR A 57 10.56 2.39 -2.44
CA TYR A 57 11.12 1.17 -3.00
C TYR A 57 10.50 -0.05 -2.32
N ALA A 58 9.96 -0.96 -3.08
CA ALA A 58 9.43 -2.22 -2.58
C ALA A 58 10.55 -3.24 -2.40
N ASN A 59 10.49 -4.02 -1.31
CA ASN A 59 11.52 -4.98 -0.92
C ASN A 59 12.81 -4.29 -0.43
N ARG A 60 13.97 -4.93 -0.52
CA ARG A 60 15.20 -4.56 0.19
C ARG A 60 16.17 -3.73 -0.63
N ILE A 61 16.81 -2.77 0.04
CA ILE A 61 18.03 -2.11 -0.41
C ILE A 61 19.14 -2.53 0.55
N ALA A 62 20.12 -3.28 0.04
CA ALA A 62 21.24 -3.79 0.83
C ALA A 62 22.03 -2.64 1.46
N CYS A 63 22.33 -2.75 2.75
CA CYS A 63 23.06 -1.75 3.52
C CYS A 63 22.43 -0.34 3.46
N GLY A 64 21.19 -0.20 2.98
CA GLY A 64 20.52 1.10 2.83
C GLY A 64 21.23 2.04 1.85
N ARG A 65 21.91 1.53 0.83
CA ARG A 65 22.65 2.34 -0.16
C ARG A 65 22.24 2.03 -1.59
N PHE A 66 22.09 3.07 -2.39
CA PHE A 66 21.86 2.96 -3.84
C PHE A 66 22.41 4.18 -4.57
N GLU A 67 22.52 4.09 -5.89
CA GLU A 67 23.04 5.14 -6.74
C GLU A 67 22.03 5.50 -7.82
N ILE A 68 21.92 6.79 -8.11
CA ILE A 68 21.18 7.32 -9.26
C ILE A 68 22.11 8.33 -9.96
N ASP A 69 22.35 8.14 -11.25
CA ASP A 69 23.15 9.04 -12.10
C ASP A 69 24.53 9.39 -11.49
N GLY A 70 25.21 8.41 -10.92
CA GLY A 70 26.54 8.58 -10.31
C GLY A 70 26.53 9.23 -8.93
N ARG A 71 25.35 9.51 -8.35
CA ARG A 71 25.22 10.05 -7.00
C ARG A 71 24.73 8.98 -6.04
N GLU A 72 25.48 8.77 -4.96
CA GLU A 72 25.09 7.86 -3.87
C GLU A 72 24.02 8.48 -2.96
N TYR A 73 23.06 7.65 -2.58
CA TYR A 73 22.01 7.96 -1.60
C TYR A 73 22.00 6.93 -0.49
N ASN A 74 21.73 7.41 0.73
CA ASN A 74 21.66 6.58 1.90
C ASN A 74 20.27 6.67 2.51
N VAL A 75 19.66 5.50 2.78
CA VAL A 75 18.36 5.34 3.45
C VAL A 75 18.53 4.54 4.74
N GLY A 76 17.64 4.79 5.70
CA GLY A 76 17.73 4.14 7.01
C GLY A 76 17.56 2.61 6.95
N CYS A 77 18.42 1.86 7.62
CA CYS A 77 18.31 0.40 7.73
C CYS A 77 17.26 0.03 8.78
N ASN A 78 16.02 -0.19 8.37
CA ASN A 78 14.88 -0.53 9.23
C ASN A 78 14.66 -2.05 9.39
N GLU A 79 15.45 -2.90 8.73
CA GLU A 79 15.44 -4.35 8.89
C GLU A 79 16.67 -4.82 9.69
N LYS A 80 16.53 -4.92 11.02
CA LYS A 80 17.57 -5.42 11.95
C LYS A 80 18.94 -4.74 11.73
N GLY A 81 18.96 -3.49 11.28
CA GLY A 81 20.20 -2.73 11.03
C GLY A 81 21.00 -3.18 9.80
N ARG A 82 20.53 -4.15 9.02
CA ARG A 82 21.29 -4.73 7.89
C ARG A 82 20.88 -4.19 6.53
N GLY A 83 19.65 -3.71 6.42
CA GLY A 83 19.09 -3.24 5.16
C GLY A 83 17.89 -2.35 5.36
N HIS A 84 17.55 -1.67 4.30
CA HIS A 84 16.31 -0.91 4.22
C HIS A 84 15.24 -1.78 3.56
N ILE A 85 14.01 -1.74 4.06
CA ILE A 85 12.92 -2.52 3.48
C ILE A 85 11.64 -1.67 3.37
N HIS A 86 10.92 -1.83 2.26
CA HIS A 86 9.57 -1.30 2.01
C HIS A 86 9.40 0.19 2.27
N GLY A 87 10.43 0.99 1.98
CA GLY A 87 10.35 2.45 2.04
C GLY A 87 10.69 3.07 3.39
N GLY A 88 11.15 2.27 4.38
CA GLY A 88 11.72 2.81 5.61
C GLY A 88 10.87 2.59 6.86
N VAL A 89 11.19 3.36 7.89
CA VAL A 89 10.51 3.27 9.20
C VAL A 89 9.07 3.76 9.09
N VAL A 90 8.84 4.83 8.34
CA VAL A 90 7.53 5.39 8.03
C VAL A 90 7.28 5.33 6.52
N GLY A 91 7.28 4.11 5.99
CA GLY A 91 6.96 3.84 4.60
C GLY A 91 5.49 4.13 4.24
N MET A 92 5.14 3.91 2.99
CA MET A 92 3.76 4.14 2.50
C MET A 92 2.72 3.33 3.28
N ASP A 93 3.09 2.14 3.76
CA ASP A 93 2.27 1.25 4.58
C ASP A 93 1.75 1.88 5.88
N LYS A 94 2.43 2.93 6.37
CA LYS A 94 2.08 3.64 7.61
C LYS A 94 1.55 5.05 7.39
N ARG A 95 1.26 5.42 6.15
CA ARG A 95 0.74 6.74 5.79
C ARG A 95 -0.76 6.69 5.54
N ILE A 96 -1.43 7.80 5.81
CA ILE A 96 -2.85 7.95 5.45
C ILE A 96 -2.94 8.49 4.03
N PHE A 97 -3.58 7.74 3.16
CA PHE A 97 -3.87 8.15 1.80
C PHE A 97 -5.17 8.96 1.75
N THR A 98 -5.22 9.91 0.83
CA THR A 98 -6.41 10.74 0.59
C THR A 98 -7.24 10.14 -0.54
N PRO A 99 -8.55 9.95 -0.37
CA PRO A 99 -9.44 9.56 -1.47
C PRO A 99 -9.48 10.66 -2.54
N VAL A 100 -9.21 10.29 -3.79
CA VAL A 100 -9.32 11.18 -4.96
C VAL A 100 -10.59 10.91 -5.73
N GLU A 101 -10.92 9.64 -5.89
CA GLU A 101 -12.14 9.19 -6.57
C GLU A 101 -12.67 7.94 -5.87
N VAL A 102 -13.95 7.95 -5.57
CA VAL A 102 -14.66 6.79 -4.98
C VAL A 102 -15.89 6.52 -5.81
N ARG A 103 -15.95 5.33 -6.38
CA ARG A 103 -17.11 4.81 -7.11
C ARG A 103 -17.62 3.54 -6.41
N HIS A 104 -18.75 3.02 -6.86
CA HIS A 104 -19.31 1.80 -6.27
C HIS A 104 -18.39 0.57 -6.44
N ASP A 105 -17.60 0.52 -7.51
CA ASP A 105 -16.75 -0.59 -7.93
C ASP A 105 -15.24 -0.24 -8.00
N SER A 106 -14.89 0.97 -7.63
CA SER A 106 -13.50 1.42 -7.69
C SER A 106 -13.18 2.53 -6.68
N VAL A 107 -11.95 2.58 -6.25
CA VAL A 107 -11.39 3.66 -5.45
C VAL A 107 -10.01 4.03 -5.96
N LYS A 108 -9.75 5.32 -6.06
CA LYS A 108 -8.43 5.89 -6.34
C LYS A 108 -8.02 6.74 -5.15
N LEU A 109 -6.83 6.46 -4.65
CA LEU A 109 -6.23 7.16 -3.51
C LEU A 109 -5.02 7.97 -3.97
N ALA A 110 -4.56 8.90 -3.15
CA ALA A 110 -3.34 9.66 -3.41
C ALA A 110 -2.51 9.82 -2.13
N LEU A 111 -1.19 9.84 -2.30
CA LEU A 111 -0.22 10.18 -1.28
C LEU A 111 0.89 11.01 -1.93
N ARG A 112 1.25 12.12 -1.29
CA ARG A 112 2.43 12.91 -1.64
C ARG A 112 3.55 12.62 -0.66
N LEU A 113 4.73 12.34 -1.18
CA LEU A 113 5.97 12.18 -0.44
C LEU A 113 6.94 13.29 -0.88
N THR A 114 7.59 13.94 0.07
CA THR A 114 8.49 15.05 -0.19
C THR A 114 9.93 14.58 -0.37
N ASP A 115 10.73 15.41 -1.04
CA ASP A 115 12.17 15.19 -1.16
C ASP A 115 12.81 14.98 0.21
N GLY A 116 13.70 13.99 0.32
CA GLY A 116 14.42 13.65 1.54
C GLY A 116 13.66 12.75 2.54
N GLU A 117 12.35 12.52 2.37
CA GLU A 117 11.64 11.60 3.27
C GLU A 117 12.26 10.20 3.23
N GLU A 118 12.52 9.62 4.41
CA GLU A 118 13.20 8.32 4.61
C GLU A 118 14.57 8.22 3.90
N GLY A 119 15.17 9.36 3.49
CA GLY A 119 16.44 9.44 2.77
C GLY A 119 16.32 9.36 1.24
N TYR A 120 15.13 9.26 0.69
CA TYR A 120 14.92 9.19 -0.76
C TYR A 120 14.95 10.58 -1.42
N PRO A 121 15.61 10.72 -2.57
CA PRO A 121 15.60 11.99 -3.33
C PRO A 121 14.29 12.22 -4.07
N GLY A 122 13.96 13.47 -4.25
CA GLY A 122 12.87 13.96 -5.08
C GLY A 122 11.47 13.84 -4.45
N ASN A 123 10.56 14.65 -4.97
CA ASN A 123 9.14 14.55 -4.64
C ASN A 123 8.49 13.40 -5.40
N MET A 124 7.55 12.70 -4.77
CA MET A 124 6.80 11.61 -5.40
C MET A 124 5.31 11.76 -5.12
N ASN A 125 4.50 11.68 -6.17
CA ASN A 125 3.05 11.54 -6.05
C ASN A 125 2.66 10.11 -6.38
N MET A 126 2.10 9.40 -5.40
CA MET A 126 1.61 8.03 -5.54
C MET A 126 0.10 8.03 -5.63
N SER A 127 -0.44 7.25 -6.58
CA SER A 127 -1.90 7.16 -6.78
C SER A 127 -2.32 5.71 -7.01
N PRO A 128 -2.37 4.88 -5.96
CA PRO A 128 -2.88 3.53 -6.06
C PRO A 128 -4.39 3.54 -6.36
N SER A 129 -4.82 2.55 -7.12
CA SER A 129 -6.24 2.32 -7.37
C SER A 129 -6.61 0.85 -7.18
N HIS A 130 -7.78 0.63 -6.60
CA HIS A 130 -8.41 -0.67 -6.53
C HIS A 130 -9.68 -0.61 -7.38
N SER A 131 -9.84 -1.53 -8.31
CA SER A 131 -11.02 -1.58 -9.17
C SER A 131 -11.33 -3.02 -9.58
N TYR A 132 -12.61 -3.29 -9.82
CA TYR A 132 -13.03 -4.54 -10.41
C TYR A 132 -13.15 -4.38 -11.92
N CYS A 133 -12.31 -5.05 -12.69
CA CYS A 133 -12.55 -5.22 -14.11
C CYS A 133 -13.83 -6.06 -14.28
N ARG A 134 -14.79 -5.57 -15.04
CA ARG A 134 -15.90 -6.41 -15.54
C ARG A 134 -15.25 -7.57 -16.26
N GLY A 135 -15.48 -8.79 -15.76
CA GLY A 135 -14.81 -9.98 -16.22
C GLY A 135 -14.79 -10.08 -17.74
N SER A 136 -13.60 -9.99 -18.29
CA SER A 136 -13.34 -10.56 -19.61
C SER A 136 -13.58 -12.06 -19.48
N PRO A 137 -14.29 -12.74 -20.40
CA PRO A 137 -14.60 -14.17 -20.29
C PRO A 137 -13.39 -15.07 -20.57
N LEU A 138 -12.20 -14.71 -20.06
CA LEU A 138 -10.94 -15.42 -20.30
C LEU A 138 -10.53 -16.38 -19.17
N LEU A 139 -11.50 -16.82 -18.36
CA LEU A 139 -11.34 -18.03 -17.57
C LEU A 139 -12.37 -19.08 -18.03
N ARG A 140 -12.33 -19.40 -19.30
CA ARG A 140 -12.77 -20.69 -19.80
C ARG A 140 -11.52 -21.49 -20.15
N ARG A 141 -11.16 -22.38 -19.28
CA ARG A 141 -10.51 -23.69 -19.32
C ARG A 141 -9.38 -23.79 -18.33
#